data_dca226d7ef3590701592bbe5d7d388cf
#
_entry.id   dca226d7ef3590701592bbe5d7d388cf
#
_cell.length_a   1.000
_cell.length_b   1.000
_cell.length_c   1.000
_cell.angle_alpha   90.00
_cell.angle_beta   90.00
_cell.angle_gamma   90.00
#
_symmetry.space_group_name_H-M   'P 1'
#
loop_
_entity.id
_entity.type
_entity.pdbx_description
1 polymer ?
#
loop_
_entity_poly.entity_id
_entity_poly.type
_entity_poly.pdbx_seq_one_letter_code
_entity_poly.pdbx_strand_id
1 'polypeptide(L)'
;SVKSPPHKFNSFASSTPCVDAEYLFVNWTTKASNDLLCFDHDGNLLWRRDFGGYETQHGNGFSPIVHRNLVVLTHDHYGDSNIIAVDRKTGSTVWQTKRASAKPSSSTPCVFQPKDGPLQFVTSSMAHGCYAVEAKSGKILWETGPNTLDLRSVASPYPANGRFFASCGSGGRASRFASVIPPKSGKGKPTIAYSLKKNIPYVPTSLAKGKLLFL
;
A
#
# COMPACT_ATOMS: atom_id res chain seq x y z
N SER A 1 -14.67 -18.03 -15.91
CA SER A 1 -14.09 -16.73 -16.28
C SER A 1 -14.91 -15.62 -15.64
N VAL A 2 -14.33 -14.89 -14.72
CA VAL A 2 -15.00 -13.76 -14.05
C VAL A 2 -14.96 -12.57 -15.01
N LYS A 3 -16.09 -12.27 -15.62
CA LYS A 3 -16.26 -11.07 -16.44
C LYS A 3 -16.55 -9.87 -15.53
N SER A 4 -15.52 -9.24 -15.01
CA SER A 4 -15.65 -7.88 -14.53
C SER A 4 -15.07 -6.97 -15.62
N PRO A 5 -15.85 -6.09 -16.25
CA PRO A 5 -15.29 -5.22 -17.29
C PRO A 5 -14.23 -4.33 -16.63
N PRO A 6 -13.01 -4.30 -17.17
CA PRO A 6 -11.99 -3.40 -16.66
C PRO A 6 -12.41 -1.96 -16.92
N HIS A 7 -12.01 -1.04 -16.05
CA HIS A 7 -12.10 0.38 -16.37
C HIS A 7 -11.21 0.68 -17.59
N LYS A 8 -11.65 1.61 -18.47
CA LYS A 8 -10.93 1.95 -19.73
C LYS A 8 -9.44 2.29 -19.56
N PHE A 9 -9.00 2.64 -18.35
CA PHE A 9 -7.61 2.98 -18.01
C PHE A 9 -6.95 1.94 -17.10
N ASN A 10 -7.55 0.77 -16.89
CA ASN A 10 -6.96 -0.27 -16.08
C ASN A 10 -7.19 -1.66 -16.70
N SER A 11 -6.33 -2.62 -16.35
CA SER A 11 -6.45 -4.02 -16.72
C SER A 11 -6.76 -4.87 -15.49
N PHE A 12 -7.06 -6.16 -15.71
CA PHE A 12 -7.23 -7.11 -14.61
C PHE A 12 -5.93 -7.43 -13.84
N ALA A 13 -4.78 -7.21 -14.47
CA ALA A 13 -3.46 -7.57 -13.97
C ALA A 13 -2.65 -6.35 -13.54
N SER A 14 -3.23 -5.43 -12.77
CA SER A 14 -2.55 -4.22 -12.31
C SER A 14 -1.75 -4.41 -11.02
N SER A 15 -2.01 -5.49 -10.26
CA SER A 15 -1.21 -5.88 -9.11
C SER A 15 0.08 -6.55 -9.59
N THR A 16 1.22 -6.11 -9.05
CA THR A 16 2.52 -6.76 -9.32
C THR A 16 2.69 -7.91 -8.34
N PRO A 17 2.94 -9.14 -8.79
CA PRO A 17 3.31 -10.24 -7.91
C PRO A 17 4.58 -9.94 -7.12
N CYS A 18 4.67 -10.44 -5.90
CA CYS A 18 5.94 -10.42 -5.16
C CYS A 18 6.49 -11.83 -4.99
N VAL A 19 7.81 -11.94 -4.87
CA VAL A 19 8.53 -13.20 -4.87
C VAL A 19 9.61 -13.19 -3.80
N ASP A 20 9.83 -14.32 -3.15
CA ASP A 20 10.99 -14.59 -2.32
C ASP A 20 11.74 -15.86 -2.80
N ALA A 21 12.64 -16.41 -1.99
CA ALA A 21 13.43 -17.58 -2.38
C ALA A 21 12.61 -18.88 -2.50
N GLU A 22 11.39 -18.94 -1.95
CA GLU A 22 10.58 -20.16 -1.88
C GLU A 22 9.23 -20.01 -2.57
N TYR A 23 8.66 -18.78 -2.63
CA TYR A 23 7.26 -18.56 -2.99
C TYR A 23 7.06 -17.37 -3.92
N LEU A 24 5.99 -17.45 -4.70
CA LEU A 24 5.41 -16.36 -5.49
C LEU A 24 4.01 -16.02 -4.95
N PHE A 25 3.76 -14.75 -4.66
CA PHE A 25 2.48 -14.27 -4.16
C PHE A 25 1.81 -13.37 -5.19
N VAL A 26 0.55 -13.70 -5.51
CA VAL A 26 -0.26 -12.98 -6.49
C VAL A 26 -1.53 -12.48 -5.80
N ASN A 27 -1.82 -11.20 -5.92
CA ASN A 27 -3.11 -10.66 -5.51
C ASN A 27 -4.02 -10.51 -6.73
N TRP A 28 -5.21 -11.10 -6.66
CA TRP A 28 -6.21 -11.05 -7.70
C TRP A 28 -7.56 -10.61 -7.14
N THR A 29 -8.11 -9.53 -7.68
CA THR A 29 -9.38 -8.99 -7.20
C THR A 29 -10.47 -9.04 -8.24
N THR A 30 -11.67 -9.31 -7.76
CA THR A 30 -12.92 -9.18 -8.49
C THR A 30 -13.91 -8.38 -7.63
N LYS A 31 -15.10 -8.11 -8.13
CA LYS A 31 -16.16 -7.53 -7.27
C LYS A 31 -16.58 -8.47 -6.14
N ALA A 32 -16.45 -9.78 -6.33
CA ALA A 32 -16.88 -10.80 -5.38
C ALA A 32 -15.77 -11.27 -4.44
N SER A 33 -14.50 -11.12 -4.82
CA SER A 33 -13.36 -11.66 -4.08
C SER A 33 -12.12 -10.78 -4.17
N ASN A 34 -11.30 -10.87 -3.16
CA ASN A 34 -9.92 -10.38 -3.14
C ASN A 34 -9.01 -11.51 -2.73
N ASP A 35 -8.48 -12.22 -3.71
CA ASP A 35 -7.68 -13.41 -3.52
C ASP A 35 -6.20 -13.07 -3.40
N LEU A 36 -5.57 -13.56 -2.35
CA LEU A 36 -4.12 -13.69 -2.26
C LEU A 36 -3.77 -15.16 -2.48
N LEU A 37 -2.96 -15.42 -3.49
CA LEU A 37 -2.55 -16.74 -3.95
C LEU A 37 -1.06 -16.91 -3.69
N CYS A 38 -0.66 -18.07 -3.18
CA CYS A 38 0.74 -18.45 -3.02
C CYS A 38 1.05 -19.64 -3.91
N PHE A 39 2.11 -19.52 -4.68
CA PHE A 39 2.62 -20.58 -5.53
C PHE A 39 4.07 -20.89 -5.15
N ASP A 40 4.53 -22.12 -5.42
CA ASP A 40 5.95 -22.42 -5.50
C ASP A 40 6.54 -21.90 -6.83
N HIS A 41 7.86 -22.04 -7.02
CA HIS A 41 8.54 -21.62 -8.24
C HIS A 41 8.25 -22.49 -9.46
N ASP A 42 7.64 -23.66 -9.28
CA ASP A 42 7.17 -24.54 -10.35
C ASP A 42 5.75 -24.21 -10.81
N GLY A 43 5.10 -23.22 -10.13
CA GLY A 43 3.75 -22.75 -10.44
C GLY A 43 2.63 -23.56 -9.79
N ASN A 44 2.94 -24.42 -8.83
CA ASN A 44 1.93 -25.17 -8.07
C ASN A 44 1.30 -24.24 -7.02
N LEU A 45 -0.05 -24.22 -6.97
CA LEU A 45 -0.79 -23.45 -5.97
C LEU A 45 -0.66 -24.15 -4.59
N LEU A 46 -0.07 -23.45 -3.62
CA LEU A 46 0.13 -23.95 -2.26
C LEU A 46 -1.02 -23.58 -1.34
N TRP A 47 -1.47 -22.33 -1.41
CA TRP A 47 -2.64 -21.86 -0.66
C TRP A 47 -3.31 -20.64 -1.33
N ARG A 48 -4.57 -20.43 -0.98
CA ARG A 48 -5.40 -19.30 -1.38
C ARG A 48 -6.12 -18.71 -0.19
N ARG A 49 -6.18 -17.38 -0.12
CA ARG A 49 -6.98 -16.63 0.86
C ARG A 49 -7.86 -15.64 0.14
N ASP A 50 -9.15 -15.67 0.43
CA ASP A 50 -10.12 -14.69 -0.02
C ASP A 50 -10.43 -13.73 1.14
N PHE A 51 -10.28 -12.43 0.90
CA PHE A 51 -10.57 -11.36 1.87
C PHE A 51 -11.91 -10.66 1.58
N GLY A 52 -12.73 -11.23 0.72
CA GLY A 52 -14.04 -10.71 0.34
C GLY A 52 -14.02 -9.77 -0.87
N GLY A 53 -15.18 -9.22 -1.17
CA GLY A 53 -15.36 -8.35 -2.33
C GLY A 53 -14.50 -7.09 -2.28
N TYR A 54 -14.17 -6.57 -3.49
CA TYR A 54 -13.36 -5.36 -3.63
C TYR A 54 -14.11 -4.30 -4.44
N GLU A 55 -14.73 -3.36 -3.76
CA GLU A 55 -15.52 -2.30 -4.37
C GLU A 55 -14.66 -1.09 -4.73
N THR A 56 -14.46 -0.87 -6.01
CA THR A 56 -13.64 0.23 -6.52
C THR A 56 -14.10 0.65 -7.91
N GLN A 57 -13.84 1.89 -8.28
CA GLN A 57 -14.13 2.41 -9.62
C GLN A 57 -13.18 1.85 -10.69
N HIS A 58 -11.91 1.58 -10.34
CA HIS A 58 -10.86 1.28 -11.31
C HIS A 58 -10.32 -0.16 -11.23
N GLY A 59 -10.78 -0.96 -10.27
CA GLY A 59 -10.16 -2.26 -9.96
C GLY A 59 -9.00 -2.12 -8.98
N ASN A 60 -8.29 -3.23 -8.76
CA ASN A 60 -7.13 -3.28 -7.88
C ASN A 60 -5.90 -2.66 -8.53
N GLY A 61 -5.14 -1.89 -7.76
CA GLY A 61 -3.85 -1.34 -8.17
C GLY A 61 -2.76 -1.50 -7.11
N PHE A 62 -3.09 -2.01 -5.91
CA PHE A 62 -2.09 -2.31 -4.89
C PHE A 62 -1.43 -3.67 -5.15
N SER A 63 -0.21 -3.83 -4.67
CA SER A 63 0.55 -5.07 -4.74
C SER A 63 0.84 -5.62 -3.36
N PRO A 64 0.92 -6.94 -3.18
CA PRO A 64 1.42 -7.52 -1.95
C PRO A 64 2.93 -7.26 -1.83
N ILE A 65 3.42 -7.23 -0.60
CA ILE A 65 4.85 -7.29 -0.32
C ILE A 65 5.15 -8.47 0.60
N VAL A 66 6.32 -9.09 0.42
CA VAL A 66 6.81 -10.12 1.33
C VAL A 66 7.97 -9.56 2.16
N HIS A 67 7.92 -9.78 3.47
CA HIS A 67 9.02 -9.44 4.38
C HIS A 67 9.13 -10.47 5.50
N ARG A 68 10.26 -11.17 5.58
CA ARG A 68 10.47 -12.30 6.50
C ARG A 68 9.38 -13.37 6.33
N ASN A 69 8.60 -13.63 7.38
CA ASN A 69 7.51 -14.60 7.36
C ASN A 69 6.12 -13.99 7.08
N LEU A 70 6.05 -12.74 6.70
CA LEU A 70 4.80 -12.04 6.43
C LEU A 70 4.63 -11.68 4.96
N VAL A 71 3.41 -11.86 4.46
CA VAL A 71 2.91 -11.20 3.25
C VAL A 71 1.92 -10.14 3.68
N VAL A 72 2.12 -8.91 3.23
CA VAL A 72 1.32 -7.75 3.64
C VAL A 72 0.68 -7.09 2.43
N LEU A 73 -0.58 -6.74 2.56
CA LEU A 73 -1.34 -6.03 1.54
C LEU A 73 -2.29 -5.00 2.17
N THR A 74 -2.58 -3.97 1.41
CA THR A 74 -3.65 -3.01 1.72
C THR A 74 -4.92 -3.45 1.00
N HIS A 75 -6.04 -3.45 1.71
CA HIS A 75 -7.37 -3.75 1.18
C HIS A 75 -8.25 -2.50 1.36
N ASP A 76 -7.87 -1.41 0.66
CA ASP A 76 -8.56 -0.13 0.72
C ASP A 76 -9.54 0.02 -0.43
N HIS A 77 -10.84 -0.01 -0.13
CA HIS A 77 -11.92 0.11 -1.09
C HIS A 77 -13.11 0.91 -0.50
N TYR A 78 -14.24 0.96 -1.18
CA TYR A 78 -15.43 1.66 -0.66
C TYR A 78 -16.14 0.93 0.50
N GLY A 79 -15.81 -0.35 0.73
CA GLY A 79 -16.33 -1.15 1.83
C GLY A 79 -15.41 -1.18 3.06
N ASP A 80 -15.44 -2.31 3.77
CA ASP A 80 -14.64 -2.54 4.98
C ASP A 80 -13.14 -2.66 4.67
N SER A 81 -12.45 -1.54 4.76
CA SER A 81 -11.02 -1.43 4.43
C SER A 81 -10.12 -1.91 5.54
N ASN A 82 -9.01 -2.54 5.15
CA ASN A 82 -8.04 -3.13 6.06
C ASN A 82 -6.62 -3.05 5.51
N ILE A 83 -5.63 -3.07 6.41
CA ILE A 83 -4.28 -3.56 6.09
C ILE A 83 -4.12 -4.91 6.78
N ILE A 84 -3.58 -5.90 6.06
CA ILE A 84 -3.61 -7.31 6.46
C ILE A 84 -2.20 -7.87 6.31
N ALA A 85 -1.76 -8.64 7.32
CA ALA A 85 -0.60 -9.51 7.20
C ALA A 85 -1.00 -10.97 7.39
N VAL A 86 -0.51 -11.81 6.51
CA VAL A 86 -0.65 -13.26 6.60
C VAL A 86 0.72 -13.91 6.73
N ASP A 87 0.74 -15.09 7.35
CA ASP A 87 1.92 -15.95 7.34
C ASP A 87 2.19 -16.44 5.92
N ARG A 88 3.42 -16.26 5.42
CA ARG A 88 3.77 -16.56 4.03
C ARG A 88 3.68 -18.03 3.65
N LYS A 89 3.82 -18.96 4.63
CA LYS A 89 3.79 -20.42 4.41
C LYS A 89 2.38 -20.97 4.40
N THR A 90 1.51 -20.43 5.25
CA THR A 90 0.18 -21.00 5.50
C THR A 90 -0.97 -20.16 5.00
N GLY A 91 -0.74 -18.88 4.70
CA GLY A 91 -1.80 -17.91 4.40
C GLY A 91 -2.66 -17.54 5.60
N SER A 92 -2.36 -18.04 6.81
CA SER A 92 -3.11 -17.71 8.01
C SER A 92 -2.93 -16.25 8.40
N THR A 93 -4.03 -15.58 8.79
CA THR A 93 -3.97 -14.17 9.22
C THR A 93 -3.14 -14.05 10.49
N VAL A 94 -2.06 -13.26 10.44
CA VAL A 94 -1.25 -12.91 11.60
C VAL A 94 -1.86 -11.73 12.32
N TRP A 95 -2.23 -10.69 11.56
CA TRP A 95 -3.00 -9.55 12.05
C TRP A 95 -3.76 -8.88 10.92
N GLN A 96 -4.82 -8.19 11.30
CA GLN A 96 -5.64 -7.39 10.41
C GLN A 96 -6.05 -6.11 11.14
N THR A 97 -5.79 -4.96 10.52
CA THR A 97 -6.10 -3.66 11.10
C THR A 97 -7.15 -2.95 10.26
N LYS A 98 -8.33 -2.75 10.84
CA LYS A 98 -9.42 -1.97 10.21
C LYS A 98 -8.99 -0.54 9.95
N ARG A 99 -9.52 0.03 8.87
CA ARG A 99 -9.21 1.38 8.43
C ARG A 99 -10.46 2.10 8.01
N ALA A 100 -10.50 3.40 8.27
CA ALA A 100 -11.48 4.26 7.61
C ALA A 100 -11.04 4.47 6.16
N SER A 101 -11.91 4.21 5.19
CA SER A 101 -11.64 4.49 3.79
C SER A 101 -12.76 5.36 3.21
N ALA A 102 -12.40 6.56 2.77
CA ALA A 102 -13.30 7.43 2.03
C ALA A 102 -13.19 7.19 0.51
N LYS A 103 -12.04 6.68 0.06
CA LYS A 103 -11.77 6.28 -1.33
C LYS A 103 -10.75 5.16 -1.39
N PRO A 104 -10.81 4.30 -2.42
CA PRO A 104 -9.82 3.27 -2.65
C PRO A 104 -8.42 3.84 -2.78
N SER A 105 -7.43 3.12 -2.25
CA SER A 105 -6.00 3.39 -2.43
C SER A 105 -5.36 2.23 -3.21
N SER A 106 -4.47 2.56 -4.12
CA SER A 106 -3.63 1.60 -4.85
C SER A 106 -2.18 1.58 -4.34
N SER A 107 -1.93 2.21 -3.21
CA SER A 107 -0.61 2.33 -2.61
C SER A 107 -0.12 0.98 -2.10
N THR A 108 1.03 0.54 -2.61
CA THR A 108 1.73 -0.64 -2.11
C THR A 108 2.54 -0.27 -0.88
N PRO A 109 2.50 -1.05 0.21
CA PRO A 109 3.31 -0.80 1.39
C PRO A 109 4.81 -0.87 1.09
N CYS A 110 5.62 -0.11 1.83
CA CYS A 110 7.07 -0.30 1.87
C CYS A 110 7.54 -0.63 3.30
N VAL A 111 8.67 -1.33 3.38
CA VAL A 111 9.29 -1.70 4.67
C VAL A 111 10.12 -0.54 5.19
N PHE A 112 10.00 -0.24 6.47
CA PHE A 112 10.79 0.78 7.14
C PHE A 112 11.27 0.31 8.52
N GLN A 113 12.58 0.41 8.73
CA GLN A 113 13.21 0.18 10.02
C GLN A 113 13.73 1.52 10.56
N PRO A 114 13.03 2.16 11.52
CA PRO A 114 13.58 3.32 12.21
C PRO A 114 14.80 2.92 13.05
N LYS A 115 15.69 3.89 13.29
CA LYS A 115 16.89 3.64 14.10
C LYS A 115 16.53 3.16 15.53
N ASP A 116 15.54 3.82 16.15
CA ASP A 116 15.15 3.60 17.54
C ASP A 116 13.67 3.23 17.64
N GLY A 117 13.24 2.19 16.92
CA GLY A 117 11.82 1.79 16.91
C GLY A 117 11.56 0.45 16.26
N PRO A 118 10.30 -0.02 16.31
CA PRO A 118 9.93 -1.28 15.70
C PRO A 118 9.96 -1.21 14.18
N LEU A 119 10.13 -2.37 13.54
CA LEU A 119 9.93 -2.54 12.10
C LEU A 119 8.50 -2.15 11.73
N GLN A 120 8.34 -1.45 10.61
CA GLN A 120 7.08 -0.87 10.16
C GLN A 120 6.80 -1.17 8.70
N PHE A 121 5.51 -1.24 8.37
CA PHE A 121 5.04 -1.11 6.99
C PHE A 121 4.42 0.28 6.81
N VAL A 122 4.91 1.01 5.83
CA VAL A 122 4.46 2.38 5.52
C VAL A 122 3.68 2.38 4.22
N THR A 123 2.52 2.99 4.23
CA THR A 123 1.66 3.13 3.04
C THR A 123 0.90 4.45 3.07
N SER A 124 0.03 4.71 2.12
CA SER A 124 -0.73 5.96 2.03
C SER A 124 -2.17 5.73 1.60
N SER A 125 -3.07 6.57 2.08
CA SER A 125 -4.47 6.60 1.67
C SER A 125 -5.07 7.98 1.91
N MET A 126 -6.22 8.26 1.32
CA MET A 126 -6.95 9.50 1.57
C MET A 126 -7.37 9.64 3.04
N ALA A 127 -7.80 8.55 3.68
CA ALA A 127 -8.30 8.59 5.06
C ALA A 127 -7.19 8.83 6.11
N HIS A 128 -6.00 8.29 5.87
CA HIS A 128 -4.90 8.31 6.86
C HIS A 128 -3.71 9.18 6.44
N GLY A 129 -3.70 9.68 5.19
CA GLY A 129 -2.52 10.31 4.62
C GLY A 129 -1.40 9.28 4.42
N CYS A 130 -0.16 9.65 4.75
CA CYS A 130 0.95 8.71 4.87
C CYS A 130 0.97 8.17 6.31
N TYR A 131 1.05 6.86 6.49
CA TYR A 131 0.96 6.25 7.82
C TYR A 131 1.77 4.95 7.89
N ALA A 132 2.09 4.55 9.13
CA ALA A 132 2.82 3.32 9.40
C ALA A 132 2.10 2.43 10.41
N VAL A 133 2.18 1.12 10.17
CA VAL A 133 1.79 0.09 11.13
C VAL A 133 3.01 -0.69 11.61
N GLU A 134 2.98 -1.13 12.86
CA GLU A 134 3.99 -2.03 13.41
C GLU A 134 3.93 -3.38 12.72
N ALA A 135 5.06 -3.87 12.23
CA ALA A 135 5.12 -5.13 11.47
C ALA A 135 4.67 -6.35 12.30
N LYS A 136 4.90 -6.33 13.61
CA LYS A 136 4.57 -7.45 14.52
C LYS A 136 3.06 -7.55 14.82
N SER A 137 2.39 -6.42 14.99
CA SER A 137 1.03 -6.37 15.55
C SER A 137 -0.02 -5.72 14.64
N GLY A 138 0.40 -5.05 13.56
CA GLY A 138 -0.48 -4.23 12.72
C GLY A 138 -0.94 -2.92 13.37
N LYS A 139 -0.54 -2.62 14.61
CA LYS A 139 -0.92 -1.39 15.31
C LYS A 139 -0.45 -0.15 14.54
N ILE A 140 -1.33 0.82 14.31
CA ILE A 140 -0.96 2.11 13.74
C ILE A 140 -0.04 2.83 14.73
N LEU A 141 1.15 3.20 14.28
CA LEU A 141 2.17 3.86 15.08
C LEU A 141 2.20 5.37 14.87
N TRP A 142 1.95 5.80 13.64
CA TRP A 142 1.82 7.19 13.25
C TRP A 142 1.03 7.34 11.95
N GLU A 143 0.41 8.49 11.77
CA GLU A 143 -0.28 8.89 10.55
C GLU A 143 -0.26 10.41 10.40
N THR A 144 -0.27 10.90 9.16
CA THR A 144 -0.32 12.33 8.88
C THR A 144 -1.75 12.89 8.86
N GLY A 145 -2.73 12.00 8.82
CA GLY A 145 -4.15 12.33 8.79
C GLY A 145 -4.67 12.69 7.39
N PRO A 146 -6.01 12.81 7.26
CA PRO A 146 -6.71 12.90 5.97
C PRO A 146 -6.41 14.19 5.18
N ASN A 147 -5.97 15.26 5.84
CA ASN A 147 -5.68 16.53 5.18
C ASN A 147 -4.34 16.57 4.45
N THR A 148 -3.51 15.53 4.59
CA THR A 148 -2.20 15.45 3.93
C THR A 148 -2.32 15.01 2.49
N LEU A 149 -3.17 14.01 2.23
CA LEU A 149 -3.48 13.50 0.89
C LEU A 149 -4.99 13.58 0.71
N ASP A 150 -5.47 14.61 0.05
CA ASP A 150 -6.89 14.99 -0.04
C ASP A 150 -7.68 14.21 -1.11
N LEU A 151 -6.99 13.35 -1.86
CA LEU A 151 -7.57 12.52 -2.89
C LEU A 151 -6.97 11.10 -2.86
N ARG A 152 -7.33 10.30 -3.86
CA ARG A 152 -6.88 8.92 -4.01
C ARG A 152 -5.35 8.82 -4.11
N SER A 153 -4.73 7.95 -3.31
CA SER A 153 -3.32 7.58 -3.43
C SER A 153 -3.17 6.43 -4.41
N VAL A 154 -2.45 6.64 -5.51
CA VAL A 154 -2.10 5.62 -6.51
C VAL A 154 -0.63 5.26 -6.39
N ALA A 155 0.24 6.26 -6.38
CA ALA A 155 1.67 6.07 -6.13
C ALA A 155 1.92 5.54 -4.71
N SER A 156 2.89 4.66 -4.59
CA SER A 156 3.34 4.12 -3.30
C SER A 156 4.24 5.13 -2.58
N PRO A 157 4.26 5.15 -1.23
CA PRO A 157 5.20 5.98 -0.49
C PRO A 157 6.63 5.52 -0.80
N TYR A 158 7.49 6.48 -1.11
CA TYR A 158 8.89 6.23 -1.44
C TYR A 158 9.81 6.73 -0.31
N PRO A 159 10.57 5.84 0.35
CA PRO A 159 11.50 6.22 1.40
C PRO A 159 12.82 6.73 0.81
N ALA A 160 13.25 7.94 1.17
CA ALA A 160 14.58 8.45 0.86
C ALA A 160 15.00 9.54 1.85
N ASN A 161 16.28 9.59 2.18
CA ASN A 161 16.89 10.65 3.01
C ASN A 161 16.15 10.90 4.34
N GLY A 162 15.74 9.81 5.03
CA GLY A 162 15.05 9.89 6.32
C GLY A 162 13.60 10.39 6.27
N ARG A 163 12.97 10.38 5.10
CA ARG A 163 11.58 10.81 4.90
C ARG A 163 10.85 9.94 3.89
N PHE A 164 9.53 10.06 3.85
CA PHE A 164 8.67 9.44 2.85
C PHE A 164 8.11 10.49 1.92
N PHE A 165 8.00 10.13 0.65
CA PHE A 165 7.34 10.94 -0.38
C PHE A 165 6.08 10.23 -0.82
N ALA A 166 4.94 10.92 -0.74
CA ALA A 166 3.64 10.38 -1.12
C ALA A 166 2.86 11.41 -1.93
N SER A 167 2.06 10.95 -2.87
CA SER A 167 1.22 11.79 -3.72
C SER A 167 -0.21 11.27 -3.82
N CYS A 168 -1.12 12.16 -4.22
CA CYS A 168 -2.50 11.82 -4.49
C CYS A 168 -3.06 12.62 -5.67
N GLY A 169 -4.18 12.16 -6.20
CA GLY A 169 -4.85 12.83 -7.31
C GLY A 169 -6.18 12.20 -7.70
N SER A 170 -6.77 12.72 -8.76
CA SER A 170 -8.01 12.20 -9.36
C SER A 170 -8.14 12.69 -10.82
N GLY A 171 -8.82 11.90 -11.64
CA GLY A 171 -9.12 12.29 -13.03
C GLY A 171 -7.88 12.55 -13.91
N GLY A 172 -6.79 11.81 -13.65
CA GLY A 172 -5.51 11.98 -14.38
C GLY A 172 -4.69 13.19 -13.92
N ARG A 173 -5.11 13.90 -12.86
CA ARG A 173 -4.39 15.07 -12.32
C ARG A 173 -3.90 14.78 -10.91
N ALA A 174 -2.64 15.12 -10.64
CA ALA A 174 -2.12 15.18 -9.29
C ALA A 174 -2.75 16.36 -8.51
N SER A 175 -3.01 16.15 -7.23
CA SER A 175 -3.57 17.18 -6.34
C SER A 175 -2.56 17.62 -5.31
N ARG A 176 -1.86 16.67 -4.69
CA ARG A 176 -0.91 16.95 -3.63
C ARG A 176 0.24 15.95 -3.62
N PHE A 177 1.40 16.48 -3.27
CA PHE A 177 2.60 15.72 -2.97
C PHE A 177 3.11 16.16 -1.60
N ALA A 178 3.48 15.23 -0.74
CA ALA A 178 3.96 15.50 0.61
C ALA A 178 5.29 14.82 0.88
N SER A 179 6.19 15.56 1.53
CA SER A 179 7.41 15.02 2.14
C SER A 179 7.18 14.86 3.64
N VAL A 180 7.18 13.62 4.12
CA VAL A 180 6.84 13.25 5.48
C VAL A 180 8.09 12.76 6.22
N ILE A 181 8.41 13.39 7.36
CA ILE A 181 9.46 12.93 8.28
C ILE A 181 8.78 12.07 9.36
N PRO A 182 9.09 10.76 9.44
CA PRO A 182 8.55 9.90 10.47
C PRO A 182 9.05 10.30 11.85
N PRO A 183 8.34 9.96 12.94
CA PRO A 183 8.84 10.16 14.28
C PRO A 183 10.16 9.40 14.51
N LYS A 184 11.13 10.01 15.20
CA LYS A 184 12.46 9.40 15.46
C LYS A 184 12.36 8.05 16.18
N SER A 185 11.46 7.94 17.15
CA SER A 185 11.19 6.69 17.88
C SER A 185 10.34 5.68 17.10
N GLY A 186 9.98 6.00 15.85
CA GLY A 186 9.08 5.19 15.03
C GLY A 186 7.60 5.26 15.42
N LYS A 187 7.21 6.03 16.44
CA LYS A 187 5.82 6.22 16.86
C LYS A 187 5.57 7.65 17.34
N GLY A 188 4.31 8.11 17.22
CA GLY A 188 3.90 9.46 17.62
C GLY A 188 3.54 10.32 16.41
N LYS A 189 3.75 11.64 16.50
CA LYS A 189 3.33 12.57 15.44
C LYS A 189 4.42 12.75 14.39
N PRO A 190 4.16 12.44 13.10
CA PRO A 190 5.07 12.74 12.00
C PRO A 190 5.06 14.23 11.68
N THR A 191 6.06 14.70 10.93
CA THR A 191 6.16 16.08 10.48
C THR A 191 6.03 16.14 8.97
N ILE A 192 5.19 17.04 8.46
CA ILE A 192 5.16 17.39 7.03
C ILE A 192 6.26 18.41 6.79
N ALA A 193 7.35 17.99 6.13
CA ALA A 193 8.49 18.87 5.85
C ALA A 193 8.12 19.93 4.80
N TYR A 194 7.39 19.50 3.77
CA TYR A 194 6.80 20.38 2.76
C TYR A 194 5.69 19.66 1.98
N SER A 195 4.88 20.43 1.28
CA SER A 195 3.84 19.92 0.38
C SER A 195 3.84 20.74 -0.91
N LEU A 196 3.63 20.07 -2.04
CA LEU A 196 3.53 20.67 -3.36
C LEU A 196 2.15 20.42 -3.97
N LYS A 197 1.68 21.35 -4.82
CA LYS A 197 0.38 21.27 -5.50
C LYS A 197 0.47 21.38 -7.03
N LYS A 198 1.66 21.65 -7.55
CA LYS A 198 1.90 21.82 -9.00
C LYS A 198 3.16 21.05 -9.41
N ASN A 199 3.20 20.60 -10.67
CA ASN A 199 4.34 19.89 -11.25
C ASN A 199 4.73 18.65 -10.44
N ILE A 200 3.73 17.86 -10.07
CA ILE A 200 3.86 16.68 -9.21
C ILE A 200 3.27 15.44 -9.87
N PRO A 201 3.78 14.23 -9.58
CA PRO A 201 3.25 12.99 -10.13
C PRO A 201 1.92 12.61 -9.44
N TYR A 202 1.04 11.99 -10.18
CA TYR A 202 -0.18 11.35 -9.64
C TYR A 202 -0.01 9.84 -9.52
N VAL A 203 0.35 9.19 -10.63
CA VAL A 203 0.47 7.72 -10.71
C VAL A 203 1.92 7.27 -10.51
N PRO A 204 2.94 7.87 -11.15
CA PRO A 204 4.32 7.43 -10.97
C PRO A 204 4.79 7.63 -9.52
N THR A 205 5.55 6.65 -9.04
CA THR A 205 6.28 6.76 -7.76
C THR A 205 7.55 7.59 -7.99
N SER A 206 7.81 8.54 -7.11
CA SER A 206 9.02 9.36 -7.14
C SER A 206 10.28 8.53 -6.88
N LEU A 207 11.41 8.95 -7.42
CA LEU A 207 12.71 8.33 -7.18
C LEU A 207 13.70 9.36 -6.63
N ALA A 208 14.62 8.93 -5.78
CA ALA A 208 15.69 9.79 -5.28
C ALA A 208 17.07 9.21 -5.61
N LYS A 209 18.01 10.09 -5.95
CA LYS A 209 19.43 9.77 -6.09
C LYS A 209 20.26 10.85 -5.41
N GLY A 210 20.96 10.48 -4.33
CA GLY A 210 21.67 11.45 -3.49
C GLY A 210 20.73 12.51 -2.91
N LYS A 211 20.96 13.79 -3.23
CA LYS A 211 20.12 14.92 -2.80
C LYS A 211 19.01 15.29 -3.79
N LEU A 212 18.93 14.62 -4.93
CA LEU A 212 17.94 14.89 -5.97
C LEU A 212 16.71 13.99 -5.78
N LEU A 213 15.54 14.57 -6.02
CA LEU A 213 14.26 13.88 -6.09
C LEU A 213 13.67 14.11 -7.49
N PHE A 214 13.35 13.02 -8.17
CA PHE A 214 12.72 13.03 -9.50
C PHE A 214 11.21 12.79 -9.32
N LEU A 215 10.44 13.69 -9.89
CA LEU A 215 8.97 13.70 -9.83
C LEU A 215 8.36 13.43 -11.20
#